data_5524b73387092fd7be0014a37e5ab25f
#
_entry.id   5524b73387092fd7be0014a37e5ab25f
#
_cell.length_a   1.000
_cell.length_b   1.000
_cell.length_c   1.000
_cell.angle_alpha   90.00
_cell.angle_beta   90.00
_cell.angle_gamma   90.00
#
_symmetry.space_group_name_H-M   'P 1'
#
loop_
_entity.id
_entity.type
_entity.pdbx_description
1 polymer ?
#
loop_
_entity_poly.entity_id
_entity_poly.type
_entity_poly.pdbx_seq_one_letter_code
_entity_poly.pdbx_strand_id
1 'polypeptide(L)'
;MGLFDKKYCSISGEKIGFLGNRKLEDGNLCKTCARKLSPFFSERRHSTVEEIKEQLAYREANKEKVAAFHPTRTINCREYLILDEDKKQLIVTDHRNWKDENPDVIDFSDVTGCDVDVDESRRELYHKNAEGKNVSYEPKRYEYSYTFNMTIAVNNPYFSEIPIRVNDSEIKFRASSEYHRAEALAEEIRDLLLGIRADTRKAVEAAAEPKKTVVCPYCGATTTPDEKGCCEYCGAPVSQ
;
A
#
# COMPACT_ATOMS: atom_id res chain seq x y z
N MET A 1 -31.20 -14.87 19.88
CA MET A 1 -30.07 -15.68 19.44
C MET A 1 -29.25 -16.04 20.67
N GLY A 2 -29.14 -17.35 20.97
CA GLY A 2 -28.48 -17.83 22.18
C GLY A 2 -26.97 -17.61 22.11
N LEU A 3 -26.33 -17.31 23.24
CA LEU A 3 -24.88 -17.09 23.39
C LEU A 3 -24.03 -18.32 22.97
N PHE A 4 -24.66 -19.47 22.69
CA PHE A 4 -24.05 -20.77 22.43
C PHE A 4 -24.34 -21.35 21.03
N ASP A 5 -24.93 -20.57 20.11
CA ASP A 5 -25.17 -21.08 18.76
C ASP A 5 -23.85 -21.38 18.04
N LYS A 6 -23.70 -22.63 17.57
CA LYS A 6 -22.52 -23.06 16.81
C LYS A 6 -22.44 -22.29 15.50
N LYS A 7 -21.37 -21.51 15.32
CA LYS A 7 -21.10 -20.78 14.09
C LYS A 7 -20.12 -21.56 13.21
N TYR A 8 -20.36 -21.52 11.91
CA TYR A 8 -19.51 -22.14 10.89
C TYR A 8 -18.97 -21.07 9.95
N CYS A 9 -17.78 -21.28 9.43
CA CYS A 9 -17.14 -20.39 8.46
C CYS A 9 -17.84 -20.55 7.09
N SER A 10 -18.32 -19.46 6.55
CA SER A 10 -19.01 -19.44 5.24
C SER A 10 -18.06 -19.76 4.06
N ILE A 11 -16.74 -19.73 4.28
CA ILE A 11 -15.72 -20.03 3.27
C ILE A 11 -15.23 -21.50 3.40
N SER A 12 -14.73 -21.88 4.59
CA SER A 12 -14.13 -23.23 4.79
C SER A 12 -15.11 -24.28 5.30
N GLY A 13 -16.29 -23.89 5.75
CA GLY A 13 -17.25 -24.78 6.41
C GLY A 13 -16.83 -25.22 7.83
N GLU A 14 -15.66 -24.82 8.32
CA GLU A 14 -15.16 -25.20 9.63
C GLU A 14 -15.94 -24.55 10.75
N LYS A 15 -16.08 -25.29 11.88
CA LYS A 15 -16.67 -24.75 13.10
C LYS A 15 -15.79 -23.63 13.70
N ILE A 16 -16.41 -22.51 13.98
CA ILE A 16 -15.74 -21.35 14.57
C ILE A 16 -15.76 -21.47 16.09
N GLY A 17 -14.58 -21.39 16.72
CA GLY A 17 -14.46 -21.36 18.17
C GLY A 17 -15.01 -20.07 18.79
N PHE A 18 -15.13 -20.06 20.13
CA PHE A 18 -15.82 -19.01 20.92
C PHE A 18 -15.37 -17.57 20.60
N LEU A 19 -14.06 -17.34 20.40
CA LEU A 19 -13.52 -16.00 20.06
C LEU A 19 -12.99 -15.90 18.62
N GLY A 20 -13.27 -16.91 17.79
CA GLY A 20 -12.72 -17.02 16.43
C GLY A 20 -13.54 -16.35 15.35
N ASN A 21 -14.79 -15.93 15.66
CA ASN A 21 -15.70 -15.40 14.64
C ASN A 21 -15.30 -14.00 14.17
N ARG A 22 -15.22 -13.85 12.87
CA ARG A 22 -15.08 -12.58 12.15
C ARG A 22 -16.38 -12.41 11.34
N LYS A 23 -17.31 -11.60 11.87
CA LYS A 23 -18.64 -11.40 11.25
C LYS A 23 -18.47 -10.71 9.89
N LEU A 24 -19.23 -11.18 8.90
CA LEU A 24 -19.49 -10.57 7.60
C LEU A 24 -20.89 -9.94 7.61
N GLU A 25 -21.30 -9.28 6.54
CA GLU A 25 -22.64 -8.75 6.41
C GLU A 25 -23.69 -9.88 6.45
N ASP A 26 -23.51 -10.90 5.64
CA ASP A 26 -24.41 -12.03 5.44
C ASP A 26 -23.87 -13.38 5.94
N GLY A 27 -22.71 -13.40 6.65
CA GLY A 27 -22.09 -14.65 7.05
C GLY A 27 -21.07 -14.53 8.19
N ASN A 28 -20.30 -15.61 8.35
CA ASN A 28 -19.24 -15.71 9.35
C ASN A 28 -17.93 -16.20 8.72
N LEU A 29 -16.82 -15.68 9.19
CA LEU A 29 -15.49 -16.06 8.72
C LEU A 29 -14.65 -16.56 9.90
N CYS A 30 -13.92 -17.68 9.73
CA CYS A 30 -12.98 -18.15 10.74
C CYS A 30 -11.69 -17.33 10.70
N LYS A 31 -10.91 -17.40 11.80
CA LYS A 31 -9.64 -16.67 11.92
C LYS A 31 -8.64 -17.05 10.83
N THR A 32 -8.61 -18.31 10.43
CA THR A 32 -7.70 -18.83 9.39
C THR A 32 -8.03 -18.23 8.02
N CYS A 33 -9.32 -18.20 7.63
CA CYS A 33 -9.73 -17.57 6.37
C CYS A 33 -9.54 -16.06 6.40
N ALA A 34 -9.81 -15.40 7.55
CA ALA A 34 -9.61 -13.96 7.69
C ALA A 34 -8.14 -13.51 7.55
N ARG A 35 -7.17 -14.36 7.92
CA ARG A 35 -5.74 -14.08 7.75
C ARG A 35 -5.25 -14.14 6.30
N LYS A 36 -6.03 -14.76 5.42
CA LYS A 36 -5.70 -14.85 3.99
C LYS A 36 -6.09 -13.59 3.22
N LEU A 37 -6.94 -12.74 3.81
CA LEU A 37 -7.31 -11.45 3.22
C LEU A 37 -6.11 -10.51 3.25
N SER A 38 -6.16 -9.44 2.45
CA SER A 38 -5.17 -8.36 2.51
C SER A 38 -5.13 -7.75 3.92
N PRO A 39 -3.95 -7.46 4.48
CA PRO A 39 -3.83 -6.75 5.75
C PRO A 39 -4.40 -5.31 5.67
N PHE A 40 -4.50 -4.74 4.47
CA PHE A 40 -5.02 -3.40 4.23
C PHE A 40 -6.53 -3.36 4.04
N PHE A 41 -7.19 -4.51 3.98
CA PHE A 41 -8.63 -4.61 3.81
C PHE A 41 -9.38 -4.40 5.13
N SER A 42 -9.98 -3.23 5.32
CA SER A 42 -10.72 -2.83 6.52
C SER A 42 -12.21 -3.19 6.48
N GLU A 43 -12.83 -3.25 5.28
CA GLU A 43 -14.28 -3.31 5.07
C GLU A 43 -14.92 -4.69 5.27
N ARG A 44 -14.19 -5.67 5.79
CA ARG A 44 -14.66 -7.05 6.00
C ARG A 44 -16.05 -7.17 6.68
N ARG A 45 -16.37 -6.26 7.61
CA ARG A 45 -17.67 -6.30 8.33
C ARG A 45 -18.85 -5.95 7.45
N HIS A 46 -18.61 -5.14 6.45
CA HIS A 46 -19.59 -4.63 5.49
C HIS A 46 -19.55 -5.39 4.17
N SER A 47 -18.74 -6.46 4.11
CA SER A 47 -18.63 -7.31 2.93
C SER A 47 -19.47 -8.57 3.05
N THR A 48 -20.01 -8.99 1.91
CA THR A 48 -20.73 -10.25 1.74
C THR A 48 -19.78 -11.43 1.64
N VAL A 49 -20.31 -12.64 1.78
CA VAL A 49 -19.53 -13.87 1.58
C VAL A 49 -18.95 -13.94 0.16
N GLU A 50 -19.68 -13.44 -0.85
CA GLU A 50 -19.22 -13.47 -2.24
C GLU A 50 -18.04 -12.53 -2.47
N GLU A 51 -18.12 -11.27 -2.00
CA GLU A 51 -17.00 -10.32 -2.05
C GLU A 51 -15.74 -10.84 -1.33
N ILE A 52 -15.92 -11.58 -0.22
CA ILE A 52 -14.80 -12.24 0.46
C ILE A 52 -14.18 -13.34 -0.39
N LYS A 53 -14.98 -14.12 -1.13
CA LYS A 53 -14.45 -15.12 -2.07
C LYS A 53 -13.68 -14.49 -3.21
N GLU A 54 -14.18 -13.40 -3.79
CA GLU A 54 -13.51 -12.65 -4.84
C GLU A 54 -12.16 -12.12 -4.35
N GLN A 55 -12.11 -11.54 -3.14
CA GLN A 55 -10.86 -11.08 -2.57
C GLN A 55 -9.88 -12.25 -2.31
N LEU A 56 -10.36 -13.39 -1.83
CA LEU A 56 -9.51 -14.56 -1.64
C LEU A 56 -8.95 -15.09 -2.98
N ALA A 57 -9.72 -15.04 -4.05
CA ALA A 57 -9.25 -15.37 -5.40
C ALA A 57 -8.19 -14.37 -5.89
N TYR A 58 -8.39 -13.07 -5.67
CA TYR A 58 -7.40 -12.04 -5.92
C TYR A 58 -6.09 -12.32 -5.14
N ARG A 59 -6.18 -12.65 -3.85
CA ARG A 59 -5.01 -13.00 -3.01
C ARG A 59 -4.30 -14.27 -3.47
N GLU A 60 -5.02 -15.23 -4.03
CA GLU A 60 -4.42 -16.43 -4.63
C GLU A 60 -3.66 -16.10 -5.91
N ALA A 61 -4.23 -15.29 -6.79
CA ALA A 61 -3.55 -14.79 -7.98
C ALA A 61 -2.32 -13.92 -7.67
N ASN A 62 -2.35 -13.16 -6.56
CA ASN A 62 -1.22 -12.35 -6.11
C ASN A 62 0.03 -13.18 -5.81
N LYS A 63 -0.09 -14.46 -5.48
CA LYS A 63 1.07 -15.35 -5.22
C LYS A 63 2.01 -15.45 -6.43
N GLU A 64 1.45 -15.44 -7.64
CA GLU A 64 2.26 -15.45 -8.87
C GLU A 64 3.03 -14.14 -9.02
N LYS A 65 2.40 -13.00 -8.70
CA LYS A 65 3.08 -11.70 -8.67
C LYS A 65 4.22 -11.70 -7.64
N VAL A 66 3.97 -12.21 -6.42
CA VAL A 66 4.99 -12.32 -5.36
C VAL A 66 6.15 -13.22 -5.77
N ALA A 67 5.87 -14.36 -6.39
CA ALA A 67 6.90 -15.29 -6.88
C ALA A 67 7.78 -14.66 -7.98
N ALA A 68 7.18 -13.81 -8.80
CA ALA A 68 7.85 -13.12 -9.89
C ALA A 68 8.54 -11.81 -9.48
N PHE A 69 8.30 -11.29 -8.27
CA PHE A 69 8.82 -10.01 -7.78
C PHE A 69 10.33 -10.09 -7.49
N HIS A 70 11.11 -9.15 -8.04
CA HIS A 70 12.56 -9.04 -7.83
C HIS A 70 12.88 -7.72 -7.12
N PRO A 71 13.26 -7.74 -5.84
CA PRO A 71 13.55 -6.50 -5.11
C PRO A 71 14.82 -5.83 -5.68
N THR A 72 14.67 -4.62 -6.20
CA THR A 72 15.78 -3.76 -6.66
C THR A 72 16.19 -2.75 -5.61
N ARG A 73 15.20 -2.28 -4.81
CA ARG A 73 15.41 -1.32 -3.73
C ARG A 73 14.57 -1.67 -2.53
N THR A 74 15.15 -1.54 -1.33
CA THR A 74 14.44 -1.72 -0.06
C THR A 74 14.66 -0.50 0.81
N ILE A 75 13.58 0.12 1.27
CA ILE A 75 13.58 1.21 2.23
C ILE A 75 13.08 0.65 3.56
N ASN A 76 13.93 0.77 4.59
CA ASN A 76 13.64 0.25 5.92
C ASN A 76 12.95 1.34 6.75
N CYS A 77 11.69 1.13 7.01
CA CYS A 77 10.88 1.84 7.97
C CYS A 77 10.52 0.85 9.10
N ARG A 78 9.51 1.14 9.88
CA ARG A 78 8.87 0.13 10.75
C ARG A 78 8.41 -1.06 9.94
N GLU A 79 7.73 -0.81 8.83
CA GLU A 79 7.49 -1.73 7.74
C GLU A 79 8.63 -1.61 6.72
N TYR A 80 8.71 -2.57 5.79
CA TYR A 80 9.61 -2.52 4.64
C TYR A 80 8.82 -2.03 3.42
N LEU A 81 9.29 -0.96 2.78
CA LEU A 81 8.86 -0.58 1.44
C LEU A 81 9.89 -1.15 0.46
N ILE A 82 9.47 -2.11 -0.34
CA ILE A 82 10.33 -2.83 -1.29
C ILE A 82 9.83 -2.57 -2.70
N LEU A 83 10.77 -2.21 -3.61
CA LEU A 83 10.46 -1.89 -4.99
C LEU A 83 11.10 -2.91 -5.93
N ASP A 84 10.37 -3.24 -6.98
CA ASP A 84 10.85 -3.86 -8.21
C ASP A 84 10.75 -2.79 -9.30
N GLU A 85 11.84 -2.03 -9.49
CA GLU A 85 11.87 -0.89 -10.41
C GLU A 85 11.83 -1.36 -11.87
N ASP A 86 12.26 -2.59 -12.14
CA ASP A 86 12.25 -3.19 -13.49
C ASP A 86 10.81 -3.51 -13.90
N LYS A 87 10.01 -4.07 -12.98
CA LYS A 87 8.59 -4.40 -13.23
C LYS A 87 7.63 -3.27 -12.89
N LYS A 88 8.16 -2.17 -12.36
CA LYS A 88 7.34 -1.04 -11.91
C LYS A 88 6.31 -1.44 -10.84
N GLN A 89 6.78 -2.14 -9.81
CA GLN A 89 5.95 -2.67 -8.72
C GLN A 89 6.55 -2.36 -7.36
N LEU A 90 5.69 -2.32 -6.34
CA LEU A 90 6.10 -2.19 -4.94
C LEU A 90 5.32 -3.14 -4.04
N ILE A 91 5.88 -3.43 -2.87
CA ILE A 91 5.22 -4.09 -1.75
C ILE A 91 5.51 -3.34 -0.46
N VAL A 92 4.55 -3.39 0.48
CA VAL A 92 4.72 -2.94 1.87
C VAL A 92 4.46 -4.12 2.77
N THR A 93 5.37 -4.40 3.70
CA THR A 93 5.28 -5.55 4.60
C THR A 93 6.03 -5.29 5.90
N ASP A 94 5.57 -5.88 6.99
CA ASP A 94 6.27 -5.91 8.29
C ASP A 94 7.13 -7.17 8.47
N HIS A 95 7.10 -8.08 7.49
CA HIS A 95 7.83 -9.34 7.52
C HIS A 95 9.12 -9.29 6.68
N ARG A 96 10.26 -9.65 7.31
CA ARG A 96 11.53 -9.75 6.60
C ARG A 96 11.53 -10.87 5.54
N ASN A 97 10.86 -11.99 5.85
CA ASN A 97 10.66 -13.11 4.93
C ASN A 97 9.32 -12.99 4.20
N TRP A 98 9.12 -11.86 3.55
CA TRP A 98 7.87 -11.45 2.95
C TRP A 98 7.31 -12.41 1.88
N LYS A 99 8.15 -13.21 1.24
CA LYS A 99 7.70 -14.15 0.17
C LYS A 99 6.70 -15.18 0.68
N ASP A 100 6.83 -15.60 1.95
CA ASP A 100 5.95 -16.60 2.55
C ASP A 100 4.61 -16.00 3.04
N GLU A 101 4.56 -14.67 3.20
CA GLU A 101 3.39 -13.95 3.72
C GLU A 101 2.44 -13.43 2.64
N ASN A 102 2.80 -13.59 1.37
CA ASN A 102 2.01 -13.13 0.23
C ASN A 102 1.60 -11.65 0.35
N PRO A 103 2.53 -10.68 0.50
CA PRO A 103 2.18 -9.26 0.55
C PRO A 103 1.51 -8.82 -0.75
N ASP A 104 0.68 -7.79 -0.69
CA ASP A 104 0.04 -7.24 -1.88
C ASP A 104 1.08 -6.59 -2.79
N VAL A 105 1.18 -7.07 -4.03
CA VAL A 105 2.03 -6.46 -5.07
C VAL A 105 1.22 -5.39 -5.78
N ILE A 106 1.67 -4.14 -5.65
CA ILE A 106 1.02 -2.95 -6.20
C ILE A 106 1.83 -2.48 -7.41
N ASP A 107 1.15 -2.28 -8.53
CA ASP A 107 1.77 -1.71 -9.71
C ASP A 107 1.97 -0.19 -9.50
N PHE A 108 3.05 0.39 -10.01
CA PHE A 108 3.31 1.84 -9.87
C PHE A 108 2.19 2.70 -10.46
N SER A 109 1.50 2.20 -11.47
CA SER A 109 0.32 2.84 -12.05
C SER A 109 -0.85 3.00 -11.08
N ASP A 110 -0.92 2.15 -10.07
CA ASP A 110 -1.99 2.17 -9.08
C ASP A 110 -1.70 3.12 -7.92
N VAL A 111 -0.47 3.65 -7.81
CA VAL A 111 -0.11 4.65 -6.80
C VAL A 111 -0.70 6.01 -7.19
N THR A 112 -1.63 6.51 -6.38
CA THR A 112 -2.35 7.77 -6.64
C THR A 112 -1.87 8.94 -5.78
N GLY A 113 -1.17 8.69 -4.68
CA GLY A 113 -0.65 9.72 -3.80
C GLY A 113 0.17 9.17 -2.65
N CYS A 114 0.78 10.09 -1.89
CA CYS A 114 1.47 9.78 -0.65
C CYS A 114 1.38 11.00 0.28
N ASP A 115 0.80 10.79 1.45
CA ASP A 115 0.70 11.81 2.50
C ASP A 115 1.59 11.44 3.69
N VAL A 116 2.16 12.48 4.33
CA VAL A 116 3.00 12.36 5.52
C VAL A 116 2.32 13.11 6.65
N ASP A 117 2.13 12.46 7.78
CA ASP A 117 1.61 13.05 9.01
C ASP A 117 2.56 12.80 10.18
N VAL A 118 2.79 13.81 11.00
CA VAL A 118 3.61 13.71 12.21
C VAL A 118 2.70 13.83 13.42
N ASP A 119 2.40 12.67 14.01
CA ASP A 119 1.63 12.63 15.25
C ASP A 119 2.50 13.10 16.43
N GLU A 120 2.11 14.22 17.01
CA GLU A 120 2.71 14.77 18.23
C GLU A 120 1.83 14.45 19.43
N SER A 121 2.32 13.62 20.33
CA SER A 121 1.68 13.28 21.59
C SER A 121 2.37 14.02 22.74
N ARG A 122 1.57 14.47 23.73
CA ARG A 122 2.04 15.20 24.89
C ARG A 122 1.51 14.57 26.17
N ARG A 123 2.40 14.21 27.08
CA ARG A 123 2.07 13.67 28.40
C ARG A 123 2.60 14.57 29.50
N GLU A 124 1.73 15.00 30.44
CA GLU A 124 2.15 15.75 31.63
C GLU A 124 2.99 14.88 32.57
N LEU A 125 4.09 15.43 33.06
CA LEU A 125 4.96 14.77 34.03
C LEU A 125 4.53 15.12 35.46
N TYR A 126 4.60 14.10 36.31
CA TYR A 126 4.29 14.18 37.73
C TYR A 126 5.49 13.77 38.57
N HIS A 127 5.60 14.29 39.77
CA HIS A 127 6.58 13.83 40.76
C HIS A 127 5.85 13.40 42.04
N LYS A 128 6.52 12.63 42.87
CA LYS A 128 5.98 12.24 44.17
C LYS A 128 6.31 13.32 45.20
N ASN A 129 5.29 13.77 45.95
CA ASN A 129 5.48 14.62 47.11
C ASN A 129 5.97 13.81 48.33
N ALA A 130 6.19 14.48 49.48
CA ALA A 130 6.65 13.85 50.71
C ALA A 130 5.68 12.75 51.25
N GLU A 131 4.41 12.80 50.85
CA GLU A 131 3.36 11.84 51.20
C GLU A 131 3.24 10.68 50.19
N GLY A 132 4.11 10.64 49.17
CA GLY A 132 4.08 9.62 48.11
C GLY A 132 2.98 9.80 47.04
N LYS A 133 2.26 10.91 47.06
CA LYS A 133 1.21 11.24 46.06
C LYS A 133 1.84 11.86 44.81
N ASN A 134 1.29 11.49 43.64
CA ASN A 134 1.67 12.14 42.37
C ASN A 134 1.12 13.56 42.33
N VAL A 135 1.98 14.55 42.17
CA VAL A 135 1.64 15.97 42.03
C VAL A 135 2.32 16.55 40.78
N SER A 136 1.64 17.50 40.14
CA SER A 136 2.18 18.24 39.00
C SER A 136 3.40 19.05 39.37
N TYR A 137 4.31 19.23 38.42
CA TYR A 137 5.38 20.23 38.56
C TYR A 137 4.79 21.66 38.46
N GLU A 138 5.40 22.60 39.15
CA GLU A 138 5.16 24.04 38.97
C GLU A 138 6.45 24.75 38.53
N PRO A 139 6.51 25.27 37.29
CA PRO A 139 5.50 25.16 36.21
C PRO A 139 5.35 23.73 35.67
N LYS A 140 4.18 23.42 35.09
CA LYS A 140 3.90 22.10 34.49
C LYS A 140 4.98 21.72 33.50
N ARG A 141 5.38 20.44 33.57
CA ARG A 141 6.36 19.84 32.63
C ARG A 141 5.69 18.79 31.79
N TYR A 142 6.12 18.68 30.53
CA TYR A 142 5.56 17.75 29.57
C TYR A 142 6.66 16.92 28.92
N GLU A 143 6.36 15.66 28.67
CA GLU A 143 7.12 14.80 27.77
C GLU A 143 6.39 14.77 26.45
N TYR A 144 7.10 14.97 25.36
CA TYR A 144 6.58 14.92 24.00
C TYR A 144 7.03 13.61 23.35
N SER A 145 6.22 13.10 22.42
CA SER A 145 6.62 12.01 21.56
C SER A 145 6.10 12.24 20.15
N TYR A 146 6.91 11.85 19.16
CA TYR A 146 6.64 12.07 17.74
C TYR A 146 6.66 10.73 17.02
N THR A 147 5.65 10.52 16.17
CA THR A 147 5.54 9.37 15.27
C THR A 147 5.29 9.89 13.87
N PHE A 148 6.15 9.50 12.93
CA PHE A 148 5.98 9.80 11.51
C PHE A 148 5.17 8.69 10.87
N ASN A 149 3.97 9.02 10.45
CA ASN A 149 3.05 8.15 9.74
C ASN A 149 2.98 8.60 8.28
N MET A 150 2.91 7.64 7.39
CA MET A 150 2.70 7.87 5.96
C MET A 150 1.52 7.05 5.49
N THR A 151 0.80 7.56 4.52
CA THR A 151 -0.29 6.84 3.85
C THR A 151 -0.04 6.89 2.35
N ILE A 152 0.18 5.72 1.75
CA ILE A 152 0.23 5.59 0.29
C ILE A 152 -1.20 5.38 -0.20
N ALA A 153 -1.69 6.32 -0.99
CA ALA A 153 -2.98 6.18 -1.65
C ALA A 153 -2.82 5.33 -2.92
N VAL A 154 -3.69 4.34 -3.09
CA VAL A 154 -3.64 3.40 -4.21
C VAL A 154 -5.02 3.17 -4.84
N ASN A 155 -5.02 2.84 -6.12
CA ASN A 155 -6.22 2.40 -6.84
C ASN A 155 -6.30 0.87 -6.84
N ASN A 156 -6.80 0.29 -5.73
CA ASN A 156 -6.97 -1.15 -5.60
C ASN A 156 -8.46 -1.45 -5.30
N PRO A 157 -9.07 -2.50 -5.86
CA PRO A 157 -10.49 -2.79 -5.66
C PRO A 157 -10.89 -3.12 -4.22
N TYR A 158 -9.93 -3.45 -3.34
CA TYR A 158 -10.19 -3.91 -1.97
C TYR A 158 -9.70 -2.94 -0.89
N PHE A 159 -8.82 -2.02 -1.21
CA PHE A 159 -8.31 -1.00 -0.30
C PHE A 159 -7.77 0.21 -1.07
N SER A 160 -7.91 1.38 -0.50
CA SER A 160 -7.46 2.64 -1.11
C SER A 160 -6.20 3.21 -0.45
N GLU A 161 -5.78 2.65 0.68
CA GLU A 161 -4.71 3.20 1.50
C GLU A 161 -3.82 2.10 2.06
N ILE A 162 -2.52 2.37 2.07
CA ILE A 162 -1.48 1.54 2.68
C ILE A 162 -0.76 2.39 3.72
N PRO A 163 -1.00 2.17 5.03
CA PRO A 163 -0.30 2.89 6.09
C PRO A 163 1.12 2.36 6.25
N ILE A 164 2.07 3.27 6.47
CA ILE A 164 3.46 3.00 6.82
C ILE A 164 3.82 3.85 8.02
N ARG A 165 4.52 3.28 8.99
CA ARG A 165 5.15 4.01 10.06
C ARG A 165 6.65 4.13 9.80
N VAL A 166 7.17 5.35 9.75
CA VAL A 166 8.56 5.59 9.37
C VAL A 166 9.54 5.23 10.50
N ASN A 167 9.24 5.61 11.74
CA ASN A 167 10.09 5.34 12.89
C ASN A 167 9.59 4.13 13.72
N ASP A 168 10.51 3.27 14.13
CA ASP A 168 10.20 2.07 14.91
C ASP A 168 9.64 2.38 16.31
N SER A 169 10.21 3.37 16.97
CA SER A 169 9.85 3.80 18.32
C SER A 169 9.52 5.29 18.33
N GLU A 170 8.74 5.73 19.32
CA GLU A 170 8.44 7.13 19.53
C GLU A 170 9.71 7.95 19.76
N ILE A 171 9.82 9.08 19.05
CA ILE A 171 10.94 10.02 19.17
C ILE A 171 10.57 11.05 20.24
N LYS A 172 11.42 11.26 21.22
CA LYS A 172 11.12 12.13 22.38
C LYS A 172 11.49 13.61 22.20
N PHE A 173 12.43 13.87 21.30
CA PHE A 173 12.95 15.24 21.11
C PHE A 173 12.92 15.65 19.64
N ARG A 174 12.21 16.72 19.34
CA ARG A 174 12.12 17.26 17.98
C ARG A 174 13.47 17.73 17.41
N ALA A 175 14.39 18.17 18.27
CA ALA A 175 15.73 18.57 17.86
C ALA A 175 16.74 17.39 17.82
N SER A 176 16.28 16.14 17.95
CA SER A 176 17.17 14.98 17.93
C SER A 176 17.55 14.57 16.51
N SER A 177 18.70 13.90 16.40
CA SER A 177 19.13 13.30 15.11
C SER A 177 18.16 12.22 14.61
N GLU A 178 17.41 11.58 15.54
CA GLU A 178 16.39 10.58 15.20
C GLU A 178 15.18 11.25 14.53
N TYR A 179 14.75 12.42 15.04
CA TYR A 179 13.67 13.16 14.43
C TYR A 179 14.03 13.59 13.00
N HIS A 180 15.19 14.20 12.82
CA HIS A 180 15.63 14.65 11.48
C HIS A 180 15.86 13.49 10.51
N ARG A 181 16.31 12.33 10.99
CA ARG A 181 16.42 11.13 10.15
C ARG A 181 15.05 10.60 9.71
N ALA A 182 14.08 10.57 10.63
CA ALA A 182 12.72 10.13 10.30
C ALA A 182 12.05 11.10 9.32
N GLU A 183 12.23 12.41 9.53
CA GLU A 183 11.76 13.48 8.64
C GLU A 183 12.35 13.33 7.23
N ALA A 184 13.68 13.21 7.12
CA ALA A 184 14.36 13.04 5.84
C ALA A 184 13.95 11.74 5.13
N LEU A 185 13.76 10.64 5.87
CA LEU A 185 13.30 9.37 5.29
C LEU A 185 11.86 9.47 4.80
N ALA A 186 10.99 10.13 5.54
CA ALA A 186 9.61 10.37 5.11
C ALA A 186 9.55 11.22 3.83
N GLU A 187 10.38 12.26 3.74
CA GLU A 187 10.51 13.08 2.53
C GLU A 187 11.06 12.28 1.35
N GLU A 188 12.09 11.47 1.57
CA GLU A 188 12.66 10.59 0.53
C GLU A 188 11.60 9.65 -0.06
N ILE A 189 10.81 8.99 0.80
CA ILE A 189 9.75 8.08 0.37
C ILE A 189 8.65 8.83 -0.39
N ARG A 190 8.22 9.97 0.14
CA ARG A 190 7.20 10.80 -0.51
C ARG A 190 7.65 11.22 -1.91
N ASP A 191 8.87 11.74 -2.04
CA ASP A 191 9.39 12.24 -3.30
C ASP A 191 9.58 11.10 -4.32
N LEU A 192 9.99 9.92 -3.86
CA LEU A 192 10.06 8.71 -4.67
C LEU A 192 8.68 8.33 -5.23
N LEU A 193 7.66 8.25 -4.37
CA LEU A 193 6.31 7.84 -4.77
C LEU A 193 5.63 8.88 -5.66
N LEU A 194 5.85 10.18 -5.42
CA LEU A 194 5.38 11.25 -6.30
C LEU A 194 6.08 11.23 -7.66
N GLY A 195 7.38 10.90 -7.69
CA GLY A 195 8.13 10.68 -8.92
C GLY A 195 7.58 9.53 -9.74
N ILE A 196 7.32 8.39 -9.11
CA ILE A 196 6.66 7.21 -9.72
C ILE A 196 5.33 7.61 -10.36
N ARG A 197 4.49 8.36 -9.63
CA ARG A 197 3.22 8.85 -10.15
C ARG A 197 3.37 9.78 -11.36
N ALA A 198 4.32 10.72 -11.29
CA ALA A 198 4.58 11.66 -12.39
C ALA A 198 5.03 10.94 -13.67
N ASP A 199 5.90 9.94 -13.54
CA ASP A 199 6.40 9.15 -14.68
C ASP A 199 5.31 8.26 -15.27
N THR A 200 4.48 7.65 -14.43
CA THR A 200 3.31 6.87 -14.87
C THR A 200 2.34 7.75 -15.65
N ARG A 201 2.04 8.95 -15.15
CA ARG A 201 1.16 9.90 -15.82
C ARG A 201 1.69 10.31 -17.19
N LYS A 202 2.97 10.63 -17.30
CA LYS A 202 3.62 10.94 -18.59
C LYS A 202 3.54 9.78 -19.57
N ALA A 203 3.76 8.53 -19.08
CA ALA A 203 3.65 7.34 -19.93
C ALA A 203 2.22 7.13 -20.45
N VAL A 204 1.20 7.36 -19.62
CA VAL A 204 -0.20 7.28 -20.03
C VAL A 204 -0.55 8.39 -21.03
N GLU A 205 -0.12 9.62 -20.79
CA GLU A 205 -0.32 10.76 -21.69
C GLU A 205 0.34 10.49 -23.06
N ALA A 206 1.60 10.00 -23.06
CA ALA A 206 2.30 9.63 -24.29
C ALA A 206 1.61 8.48 -25.06
N ALA A 207 1.05 7.49 -24.33
CA ALA A 207 0.31 6.40 -24.96
C ALA A 207 -1.06 6.86 -25.53
N ALA A 208 -1.64 7.90 -24.95
CA ALA A 208 -2.92 8.49 -25.39
C ALA A 208 -2.75 9.51 -26.53
N GLU A 209 -1.54 9.97 -26.82
CA GLU A 209 -1.31 10.88 -27.95
C GLU A 209 -1.75 10.22 -29.27
N PRO A 210 -2.57 10.90 -30.09
CA PRO A 210 -3.00 10.35 -31.35
C PRO A 210 -1.78 10.12 -32.24
N LYS A 211 -1.55 8.87 -32.63
CA LYS A 211 -0.48 8.52 -33.57
C LYS A 211 -0.63 9.35 -34.82
N LYS A 212 0.41 10.08 -35.21
CA LYS A 212 0.40 10.93 -36.41
C LYS A 212 0.16 10.05 -37.63
N THR A 213 -0.95 10.31 -38.32
CA THR A 213 -1.23 9.69 -39.62
C THR A 213 -0.50 10.46 -40.72
N VAL A 214 0.06 9.75 -41.67
CA VAL A 214 0.74 10.30 -42.87
C VAL A 214 0.17 9.66 -44.11
N VAL A 215 0.18 10.39 -45.24
CA VAL A 215 -0.16 9.80 -46.52
C VAL A 215 1.06 9.12 -47.10
N CYS A 216 0.97 7.81 -47.33
CA CYS A 216 2.07 7.04 -47.88
C CYS A 216 2.40 7.53 -49.31
N PRO A 217 3.63 7.96 -49.62
CA PRO A 217 4.01 8.42 -50.92
C PRO A 217 4.02 7.32 -52.00
N TYR A 218 4.01 6.05 -51.58
CA TYR A 218 4.10 4.90 -52.50
C TYR A 218 2.74 4.31 -52.84
N CYS A 219 1.80 4.22 -51.89
CA CYS A 219 0.49 3.63 -52.15
C CYS A 219 -0.69 4.62 -52.01
N GLY A 220 -0.42 5.84 -51.53
CA GLY A 220 -1.44 6.89 -51.34
C GLY A 220 -2.39 6.68 -50.17
N ALA A 221 -2.23 5.60 -49.42
CA ALA A 221 -3.06 5.33 -48.23
C ALA A 221 -2.69 6.24 -47.07
N THR A 222 -3.69 6.72 -46.32
CA THR A 222 -3.47 7.35 -45.03
C THR A 222 -3.16 6.25 -44.02
N THR A 223 -1.97 6.25 -43.45
CA THR A 223 -1.46 5.21 -42.57
C THR A 223 -0.80 5.80 -41.34
N THR A 224 -0.77 5.04 -40.26
CA THR A 224 0.09 5.30 -39.10
C THR A 224 1.37 4.48 -39.31
N PRO A 225 2.56 5.09 -39.37
CA PRO A 225 3.79 4.34 -39.51
C PRO A 225 3.95 3.32 -38.38
N ASP A 226 4.40 2.10 -38.72
CA ASP A 226 4.74 1.08 -37.73
C ASP A 226 6.01 1.47 -36.94
N GLU A 227 6.44 0.62 -36.00
CA GLU A 227 7.64 0.83 -35.16
C GLU A 227 8.95 0.97 -35.99
N LYS A 228 8.93 0.53 -37.25
CA LYS A 228 10.05 0.63 -38.21
C LYS A 228 9.93 1.82 -39.13
N GLY A 229 8.86 2.63 -38.96
CA GLY A 229 8.57 3.76 -39.83
C GLY A 229 8.04 3.37 -41.20
N CYS A 230 7.42 2.19 -41.33
CA CYS A 230 6.88 1.69 -42.61
C CYS A 230 5.34 1.81 -42.65
N CYS A 231 4.82 1.89 -43.86
CA CYS A 231 3.39 1.92 -44.14
C CYS A 231 2.75 0.55 -43.82
N GLU A 232 1.69 0.51 -43.01
CA GLU A 232 0.94 -0.71 -42.69
C GLU A 232 0.34 -1.43 -43.89
N TYR A 233 0.07 -0.71 -44.97
CA TYR A 233 -0.61 -1.24 -46.20
C TYR A 233 0.38 -1.79 -47.21
N CYS A 234 1.50 -1.14 -47.45
CA CYS A 234 2.44 -1.56 -48.52
C CYS A 234 3.84 -1.87 -48.01
N GLY A 235 4.13 -1.69 -46.73
CA GLY A 235 5.42 -1.96 -46.13
C GLY A 235 6.56 -1.00 -46.53
N ALA A 236 6.25 0.01 -47.36
CA ALA A 236 7.25 0.99 -47.79
C ALA A 236 7.61 1.97 -46.66
N PRO A 237 8.87 2.44 -46.56
CA PRO A 237 9.26 3.42 -45.57
C PRO A 237 8.52 4.77 -45.82
N VAL A 238 7.92 5.29 -44.75
CA VAL A 238 7.24 6.58 -44.78
C VAL A 238 8.11 7.54 -43.99
N SER A 239 8.95 8.31 -44.68
CA SER A 239 9.76 9.34 -44.03
C SER A 239 8.83 10.45 -43.48
N GLN A 240 9.17 10.89 -42.25
CA GLN A 240 8.56 12.07 -41.62
C GLN A 240 8.93 13.36 -42.36
#